data_a3dc24ff163965b445bc7d61e5e02fe7
#
_entry.id   a3dc24ff163965b445bc7d61e5e02fe7
#
_cell.length_a   1.000
_cell.length_b   1.000
_cell.length_c   1.000
_cell.angle_alpha   90.00
_cell.angle_beta   90.00
_cell.angle_gamma   90.00
#
_symmetry.space_group_name_H-M   'P 1'
#
loop_
_entity.id
_entity.type
_entity.pdbx_description
1 polymer ?
#
loop_
_entity_poly.entity_id
_entity_poly.type
_entity_poly.pdbx_seq_one_letter_code
_entity_poly.pdbx_strand_id
1 'polypeptide(L)'
;MIRLKILVVMDVDAKQKQWLETAAPEADFCYCPGDGTQAGKALDEADVIIGNIAPDLVKKASQLQWLQLNSAGANEYCQPGILPAGVTLTNATGAYGLALSEHMLAQTLAMMKKLYLYYDNQHQALWHDEGPVTSLYGATVVVVGFGNIGRNFGQRVKA
;
A
#
# COMPACT_ATOMS: atom_id res chain seq x y z
N MET A 1 -2.60 -32.44 -14.14
CA MET A 1 -2.59 -31.60 -12.92
C MET A 1 -3.28 -30.29 -13.27
N ILE A 2 -4.29 -29.84 -12.51
CA ILE A 2 -4.94 -28.54 -12.73
C ILE A 2 -3.92 -27.50 -12.27
N ARG A 3 -3.52 -26.57 -13.18
CA ARG A 3 -2.62 -25.47 -12.84
C ARG A 3 -3.39 -24.36 -12.13
N LEU A 4 -2.81 -23.79 -11.08
CA LEU A 4 -3.35 -22.63 -10.36
C LEU A 4 -3.38 -21.41 -11.30
N LYS A 5 -4.51 -20.76 -11.47
CA LYS A 5 -4.65 -19.55 -12.30
C LYS A 5 -4.55 -18.31 -11.44
N ILE A 6 -3.54 -17.51 -11.70
CA ILE A 6 -3.22 -16.29 -10.94
C ILE A 6 -3.45 -15.06 -11.82
N LEU A 7 -4.39 -14.21 -11.45
CA LEU A 7 -4.65 -12.92 -12.07
C LEU A 7 -3.93 -11.82 -11.28
N VAL A 8 -3.04 -11.08 -11.94
CA VAL A 8 -2.32 -9.94 -11.34
C VAL A 8 -2.88 -8.65 -11.93
N VAL A 9 -3.58 -7.85 -11.10
CA VAL A 9 -4.24 -6.61 -11.50
C VAL A 9 -3.49 -5.34 -11.09
N MET A 10 -2.27 -5.49 -10.58
CA MET A 10 -1.38 -4.37 -10.26
C MET A 10 -0.26 -4.23 -11.30
N ASP A 11 0.29 -3.02 -11.42
CA ASP A 11 1.50 -2.83 -12.22
C ASP A 11 2.68 -3.58 -11.62
N VAL A 12 3.36 -4.34 -12.44
CA VAL A 12 4.57 -5.09 -12.07
C VAL A 12 5.61 -4.95 -13.17
N ASP A 13 6.85 -4.69 -12.78
CA ASP A 13 7.98 -4.67 -13.70
C ASP A 13 8.45 -6.09 -14.08
N ALA A 14 9.40 -6.17 -15.01
CA ALA A 14 9.92 -7.46 -15.51
C ALA A 14 10.57 -8.30 -14.39
N LYS A 15 11.23 -7.67 -13.42
CA LYS A 15 11.88 -8.33 -12.29
C LYS A 15 10.85 -8.90 -11.31
N GLN A 16 9.81 -8.13 -11.05
CA GLN A 16 8.69 -8.56 -10.19
C GLN A 16 7.92 -9.73 -10.83
N LYS A 17 7.67 -9.67 -12.14
CA LYS A 17 7.08 -10.81 -12.88
C LYS A 17 7.93 -12.06 -12.72
N GLN A 18 9.23 -11.95 -12.95
CA GLN A 18 10.14 -13.07 -12.79
C GLN A 18 10.12 -13.64 -11.37
N TRP A 19 10.02 -12.79 -10.33
CA TRP A 19 9.91 -13.25 -8.95
C TRP A 19 8.62 -14.01 -8.69
N LEU A 20 7.48 -13.51 -9.17
CA LEU A 20 6.18 -14.18 -9.03
C LEU A 20 6.20 -15.55 -9.73
N GLU A 21 6.64 -15.59 -10.98
CA GLU A 21 6.70 -16.81 -11.78
C GLU A 21 7.71 -17.85 -11.23
N THR A 22 8.82 -17.37 -10.65
CA THR A 22 9.79 -18.24 -9.97
C THR A 22 9.23 -18.80 -8.66
N ALA A 23 8.44 -18.01 -7.94
CA ALA A 23 7.83 -18.42 -6.67
C ALA A 23 6.70 -19.46 -6.86
N ALA A 24 6.03 -19.45 -8.03
CA ALA A 24 4.95 -20.38 -8.34
C ALA A 24 5.08 -20.92 -9.78
N PRO A 25 6.09 -21.76 -10.09
CA PRO A 25 6.40 -22.20 -11.44
C PRO A 25 5.31 -23.09 -12.06
N GLU A 26 4.45 -23.68 -11.23
CA GLU A 26 3.34 -24.52 -11.65
C GLU A 26 2.04 -23.73 -11.87
N ALA A 27 2.05 -22.40 -11.72
CA ALA A 27 0.88 -21.55 -11.92
C ALA A 27 0.87 -20.92 -13.32
N ASP A 28 -0.34 -20.61 -13.80
CA ASP A 28 -0.54 -19.84 -15.03
C ASP A 28 -0.86 -18.40 -14.63
N PHE A 29 0.02 -17.46 -15.00
CA PHE A 29 -0.12 -16.04 -14.68
C PHE A 29 -0.79 -15.28 -15.82
N CYS A 30 -1.79 -14.46 -15.47
CA CYS A 30 -2.38 -13.46 -16.35
C CYS A 30 -2.15 -12.06 -15.74
N TYR A 31 -1.51 -11.17 -16.48
CA TYR A 31 -1.23 -9.80 -16.05
C TYR A 31 -2.20 -8.83 -16.71
N CYS A 32 -3.03 -8.17 -15.92
CA CYS A 32 -4.02 -7.20 -16.37
C CYS A 32 -3.99 -5.98 -15.44
N PRO A 33 -2.99 -5.08 -15.61
CA PRO A 33 -2.84 -3.91 -14.75
C PRO A 33 -4.09 -3.04 -14.71
N GLY A 34 -4.40 -2.50 -13.53
CA GLY A 34 -5.56 -1.63 -13.30
C GLY A 34 -6.49 -2.18 -12.23
N ASP A 35 -7.78 -1.98 -12.42
CA ASP A 35 -8.84 -2.37 -11.46
C ASP A 35 -9.48 -3.73 -11.77
N GLY A 36 -8.98 -4.46 -12.77
CA GLY A 36 -9.49 -5.75 -13.20
C GLY A 36 -10.65 -5.69 -14.22
N THR A 37 -11.14 -4.51 -14.59
CA THR A 37 -12.25 -4.36 -15.55
C THR A 37 -11.92 -4.94 -16.93
N GLN A 38 -10.65 -4.97 -17.30
CA GLN A 38 -10.18 -5.50 -18.58
C GLN A 38 -9.81 -6.99 -18.52
N ALA A 39 -9.93 -7.64 -17.35
CA ALA A 39 -9.49 -9.03 -17.17
C ALA A 39 -10.38 -10.06 -17.93
N GLY A 40 -11.63 -9.71 -18.23
CA GLY A 40 -12.52 -10.57 -19.00
C GLY A 40 -12.60 -11.99 -18.44
N LYS A 41 -12.38 -12.99 -19.29
CA LYS A 41 -12.44 -14.42 -18.93
C LYS A 41 -11.41 -14.82 -17.86
N ALA A 42 -10.26 -14.14 -17.80
CA ALA A 42 -9.25 -14.43 -16.78
C ALA A 42 -9.76 -14.19 -15.35
N LEU A 43 -10.71 -13.26 -15.16
CA LEU A 43 -11.37 -13.04 -13.88
C LEU A 43 -12.23 -14.25 -13.46
N ASP A 44 -13.02 -14.79 -14.38
CA ASP A 44 -13.94 -15.90 -14.09
C ASP A 44 -13.19 -17.20 -13.77
N GLU A 45 -11.98 -17.34 -14.30
CA GLU A 45 -11.14 -18.52 -14.17
C GLU A 45 -10.07 -18.41 -13.05
N ALA A 46 -9.93 -17.23 -12.41
CA ALA A 46 -8.89 -16.99 -11.43
C ALA A 46 -9.14 -17.73 -10.11
N ASP A 47 -8.16 -18.54 -9.68
CA ASP A 47 -8.09 -19.12 -8.34
C ASP A 47 -7.50 -18.13 -7.33
N VAL A 48 -6.57 -17.29 -7.80
CA VAL A 48 -5.88 -16.26 -6.98
C VAL A 48 -5.91 -14.93 -7.73
N ILE A 49 -6.19 -13.86 -7.00
CA ILE A 49 -6.05 -12.49 -7.51
C ILE A 49 -5.03 -11.75 -6.65
N ILE A 50 -4.06 -11.10 -7.32
CA ILE A 50 -3.05 -10.25 -6.68
C ILE A 50 -3.24 -8.80 -7.15
N GLY A 51 -3.52 -7.91 -6.21
CA GLY A 51 -3.77 -6.49 -6.45
C GLY A 51 -5.14 -6.04 -6.00
N ASN A 52 -5.39 -4.73 -6.06
CA ASN A 52 -6.66 -4.13 -5.65
C ASN A 52 -7.65 -4.14 -6.82
N ILE A 53 -8.30 -5.27 -7.03
CA ILE A 53 -9.38 -5.40 -8.00
C ILE A 53 -10.62 -4.63 -7.53
N ALA A 54 -11.43 -4.09 -8.44
CA ALA A 54 -12.69 -3.44 -8.09
C ALA A 54 -13.61 -4.41 -7.29
N PRO A 55 -14.12 -3.99 -6.10
CA PRO A 55 -14.89 -4.88 -5.22
C PRO A 55 -16.08 -5.57 -5.88
N ASP A 56 -16.75 -4.89 -6.81
CA ASP A 56 -17.87 -5.47 -7.54
C ASP A 56 -17.48 -6.59 -8.51
N LEU A 57 -16.21 -6.63 -8.92
CA LEU A 57 -15.70 -7.72 -9.77
C LEU A 57 -15.36 -8.96 -8.94
N VAL A 58 -14.98 -8.81 -7.65
CA VAL A 58 -14.70 -9.94 -6.77
C VAL A 58 -15.90 -10.89 -6.68
N LYS A 59 -17.13 -10.34 -6.65
CA LYS A 59 -18.38 -11.14 -6.63
C LYS A 59 -18.55 -12.04 -7.86
N LYS A 60 -17.90 -11.71 -8.98
CA LYS A 60 -17.98 -12.45 -10.25
C LYS A 60 -16.92 -13.54 -10.36
N ALA A 61 -15.87 -13.47 -9.56
CA ALA A 61 -14.77 -14.42 -9.55
C ALA A 61 -15.18 -15.73 -8.85
N SER A 62 -15.95 -16.58 -9.54
CA SER A 62 -16.59 -17.77 -8.98
C SER A 62 -15.62 -18.88 -8.55
N GLN A 63 -14.40 -18.89 -9.10
CA GLN A 63 -13.35 -19.85 -8.76
C GLN A 63 -12.38 -19.33 -7.71
N LEU A 64 -12.51 -18.06 -7.28
CA LEU A 64 -11.57 -17.39 -6.40
C LEU A 64 -11.47 -18.09 -5.06
N GLN A 65 -10.21 -18.38 -4.65
CA GLN A 65 -9.85 -18.98 -3.36
C GLN A 65 -9.06 -18.00 -2.49
N TRP A 66 -8.29 -17.11 -3.13
CA TRP A 66 -7.44 -16.18 -2.40
C TRP A 66 -7.35 -14.83 -3.13
N LEU A 67 -7.62 -13.74 -2.39
CA LEU A 67 -7.41 -12.37 -2.80
C LEU A 67 -6.30 -11.74 -1.95
N GLN A 68 -5.18 -11.41 -2.58
CA GLN A 68 -4.08 -10.67 -1.97
C GLN A 68 -4.13 -9.21 -2.41
N LEU A 69 -4.40 -8.29 -1.49
CA LEU A 69 -4.37 -6.86 -1.78
C LEU A 69 -2.94 -6.32 -1.78
N ASN A 70 -2.66 -5.34 -2.64
CA ASN A 70 -1.42 -4.55 -2.60
C ASN A 70 -1.53 -3.30 -1.72
N SER A 71 -2.67 -3.05 -1.09
CA SER A 71 -2.88 -2.04 -0.04
C SER A 71 -2.91 -2.66 1.35
N ALA A 72 -2.68 -1.84 2.39
CA ALA A 72 -2.90 -2.24 3.78
C ALA A 72 -4.39 -2.12 4.17
N GLY A 73 -5.15 -1.21 3.55
CA GLY A 73 -6.58 -1.07 3.75
C GLY A 73 -7.36 -2.19 3.06
N ALA A 74 -8.33 -2.78 3.76
CA ALA A 74 -9.16 -3.87 3.25
C ALA A 74 -10.67 -3.62 3.49
N ASN A 75 -11.06 -2.44 3.96
CA ASN A 75 -12.42 -2.15 4.42
C ASN A 75 -13.50 -2.39 3.35
N GLU A 76 -13.21 -2.06 2.09
CA GLU A 76 -14.14 -2.24 0.97
C GLU A 76 -14.42 -3.72 0.72
N TYR A 77 -13.42 -4.57 0.86
CA TYR A 77 -13.54 -6.01 0.63
C TYR A 77 -14.19 -6.76 1.81
N CYS A 78 -14.16 -6.17 3.01
CA CYS A 78 -14.78 -6.73 4.20
C CYS A 78 -16.28 -6.44 4.32
N GLN A 79 -16.87 -5.72 3.37
CA GLN A 79 -18.30 -5.44 3.37
C GLN A 79 -19.10 -6.73 3.09
N PRO A 80 -20.29 -6.88 3.70
CA PRO A 80 -21.13 -8.04 3.44
C PRO A 80 -21.41 -8.24 1.94
N GLY A 81 -21.23 -9.46 1.47
CA GLY A 81 -21.52 -9.85 0.09
C GLY A 81 -20.48 -9.40 -0.96
N ILE A 82 -19.32 -8.89 -0.57
CA ILE A 82 -18.22 -8.60 -1.49
C ILE A 82 -17.38 -9.84 -1.75
N LEU A 83 -16.89 -10.49 -0.68
CA LEU A 83 -16.11 -11.72 -0.82
C LEU A 83 -17.05 -12.94 -0.92
N PRO A 84 -16.86 -13.81 -1.91
CA PRO A 84 -17.53 -15.11 -1.93
C PRO A 84 -17.18 -15.95 -0.68
N ALA A 85 -18.07 -16.82 -0.28
CA ALA A 85 -17.85 -17.70 0.86
C ALA A 85 -16.61 -18.59 0.64
N GLY A 86 -15.74 -18.66 1.66
CA GLY A 86 -14.51 -19.47 1.61
C GLY A 86 -13.30 -18.80 0.99
N VAL A 87 -13.42 -17.58 0.45
CA VAL A 87 -12.28 -16.82 -0.08
C VAL A 87 -11.42 -16.28 1.07
N THR A 88 -10.12 -16.56 1.00
CA THR A 88 -9.14 -15.97 1.92
C THR A 88 -8.77 -14.57 1.44
N LEU A 89 -8.89 -13.56 2.31
CA LEU A 89 -8.43 -12.20 2.06
C LEU A 89 -7.15 -11.93 2.85
N THR A 90 -6.13 -11.44 2.16
CA THR A 90 -4.88 -10.94 2.77
C THR A 90 -4.55 -9.56 2.20
N ASN A 91 -3.77 -8.79 2.95
CA ASN A 91 -3.40 -7.42 2.58
C ASN A 91 -1.90 -7.17 2.75
N ALA A 92 -1.43 -5.99 2.34
CA ALA A 92 -0.02 -5.60 2.43
C ALA A 92 0.33 -4.91 3.76
N THR A 93 -0.32 -5.25 4.88
CA THR A 93 0.05 -4.72 6.20
C THR A 93 1.50 -5.08 6.52
N GLY A 94 2.30 -4.07 6.87
CA GLY A 94 3.73 -4.23 7.14
C GLY A 94 4.64 -3.72 6.01
N ALA A 95 4.18 -3.67 4.77
CA ALA A 95 4.98 -3.24 3.63
C ALA A 95 5.34 -1.74 3.65
N TYR A 96 4.50 -0.91 4.27
CA TYR A 96 4.61 0.56 4.19
C TYR A 96 5.26 1.21 5.43
N GLY A 97 5.57 0.43 6.48
CA GLY A 97 6.01 0.97 7.77
C GLY A 97 7.26 1.84 7.68
N LEU A 98 8.25 1.42 6.88
CA LEU A 98 9.48 2.17 6.64
C LEU A 98 9.20 3.51 5.95
N ALA A 99 8.65 3.47 4.75
CA ALA A 99 8.45 4.65 3.91
C ALA A 99 7.52 5.68 4.57
N LEU A 100 6.40 5.24 5.15
CA LEU A 100 5.46 6.14 5.82
C LEU A 100 6.05 6.77 7.08
N SER A 101 6.82 6.03 7.87
CA SER A 101 7.44 6.58 9.07
C SER A 101 8.54 7.60 8.77
N GLU A 102 9.29 7.43 7.68
CA GLU A 102 10.24 8.42 7.18
C GLU A 102 9.53 9.68 6.68
N HIS A 103 8.44 9.51 5.92
CA HIS A 103 7.62 10.64 5.51
C HIS A 103 7.04 11.40 6.70
N MET A 104 6.52 10.70 7.72
CA MET A 104 6.01 11.33 8.94
C MET A 104 7.10 12.13 9.67
N LEU A 105 8.33 11.60 9.79
CA LEU A 105 9.44 12.32 10.40
C LEU A 105 9.83 13.56 9.59
N ALA A 106 9.90 13.43 8.26
CA ALA A 106 10.19 14.55 7.37
C ALA A 106 9.16 15.68 7.52
N GLN A 107 7.87 15.34 7.53
CA GLN A 107 6.79 16.32 7.74
C GLN A 107 6.84 16.95 9.13
N THR A 108 7.12 16.15 10.17
CA THR A 108 7.27 16.66 11.55
C THR A 108 8.38 17.70 11.62
N LEU A 109 9.55 17.41 11.06
CA LEU A 109 10.68 18.34 11.02
C LEU A 109 10.38 19.57 10.15
N ALA A 110 9.73 19.39 9.00
CA ALA A 110 9.32 20.49 8.13
C ALA A 110 8.38 21.46 8.84
N MET A 111 7.41 20.96 9.60
CA MET A 111 6.53 21.79 10.42
C MET A 111 7.27 22.50 11.55
N MET A 112 8.11 21.78 12.32
CA MET A 112 8.87 22.34 13.43
C MET A 112 9.86 23.41 13.02
N LYS A 113 10.42 23.28 11.80
CA LYS A 113 11.39 24.22 11.21
C LYS A 113 10.77 25.25 10.28
N LYS A 114 9.43 25.25 10.15
CA LYS A 114 8.68 26.19 9.28
C LYS A 114 9.13 26.15 7.81
N LEU A 115 9.57 24.99 7.31
CA LEU A 115 10.13 24.88 5.95
C LEU A 115 9.12 25.28 4.87
N TYR A 116 7.81 25.08 5.10
CA TYR A 116 6.74 25.48 4.20
C TYR A 116 6.67 27.01 4.02
N LEU A 117 6.89 27.81 5.10
CA LEU A 117 6.92 29.27 5.02
C LEU A 117 8.17 29.75 4.26
N TYR A 118 9.32 29.16 4.57
CA TYR A 118 10.56 29.50 3.85
C TYR A 118 10.52 29.06 2.39
N TYR A 119 9.81 27.98 2.05
CA TYR A 119 9.56 27.58 0.66
C TYR A 119 8.75 28.63 -0.09
N ASP A 120 7.66 29.13 0.52
CA ASP A 120 6.84 30.20 -0.06
C ASP A 120 7.63 31.50 -0.23
N ASN A 121 8.46 31.87 0.75
CA ASN A 121 9.35 33.02 0.67
C ASN A 121 10.37 32.89 -0.47
N GLN A 122 10.93 31.69 -0.63
CA GLN A 122 11.88 31.41 -1.72
C GLN A 122 11.27 31.63 -3.09
N HIS A 123 10.02 31.20 -3.31
CA HIS A 123 9.31 31.45 -4.56
C HIS A 123 9.08 32.91 -4.88
N GLN A 124 9.01 33.75 -3.85
CA GLN A 124 8.86 35.19 -3.96
C GLN A 124 10.18 35.93 -3.97
N ALA A 125 11.33 35.23 -3.96
CA ALA A 125 12.67 35.80 -3.76
C ALA A 125 12.74 36.70 -2.51
N LEU A 126 11.98 36.37 -1.46
CA LEU A 126 11.87 37.11 -0.21
C LEU A 126 12.83 36.53 0.81
N TRP A 127 13.77 37.34 1.30
CA TRP A 127 14.59 37.05 2.46
C TRP A 127 13.89 37.56 3.72
N HIS A 128 13.18 36.66 4.43
CA HIS A 128 12.41 36.99 5.62
C HIS A 128 12.61 35.93 6.72
N ASP A 129 12.73 36.41 7.96
CA ASP A 129 12.80 35.53 9.14
C ASP A 129 11.38 35.21 9.64
N GLU A 130 11.01 33.95 9.59
CA GLU A 130 9.71 33.44 10.05
C GLU A 130 9.65 33.28 11.59
N GLY A 131 10.63 33.80 12.30
CA GLY A 131 10.71 33.77 13.75
C GLY A 131 11.14 32.41 14.31
N PRO A 132 11.10 32.21 15.63
CA PRO A 132 11.69 31.08 16.31
C PRO A 132 11.10 29.75 15.84
N VAL A 133 11.97 28.75 15.74
CA VAL A 133 11.63 27.36 15.40
C VAL A 133 11.81 26.46 16.62
N THR A 134 11.11 25.32 16.63
CA THR A 134 11.25 24.32 17.69
C THR A 134 12.23 23.20 17.29
N SER A 135 12.71 22.43 18.28
CA SER A 135 13.57 21.27 18.05
C SER A 135 12.88 19.99 18.50
N LEU A 136 13.13 18.92 17.75
CA LEU A 136 12.70 17.58 18.14
C LEU A 136 13.57 17.06 19.31
N TYR A 137 14.83 17.53 19.40
CA TYR A 137 15.73 17.15 20.48
C TYR A 137 15.16 17.56 21.84
N GLY A 138 15.04 16.60 22.75
CA GLY A 138 14.45 16.79 24.07
C GLY A 138 12.93 16.95 24.11
N ALA A 139 12.26 16.88 22.96
CA ALA A 139 10.79 16.94 22.89
C ALA A 139 10.14 15.61 23.29
N THR A 140 8.91 15.69 23.79
CA THR A 140 8.08 14.50 24.03
C THR A 140 7.18 14.28 22.83
N VAL A 141 7.25 13.09 22.23
CA VAL A 141 6.41 12.67 21.11
C VAL A 141 5.41 11.64 21.60
N VAL A 142 4.11 11.91 21.41
CA VAL A 142 3.02 10.97 21.70
C VAL A 142 2.55 10.34 20.40
N VAL A 143 2.60 9.02 20.31
CA VAL A 143 2.16 8.25 19.13
C VAL A 143 0.81 7.60 19.43
N VAL A 144 -0.26 8.11 18.81
CA VAL A 144 -1.59 7.52 18.90
C VAL A 144 -1.73 6.43 17.83
N GLY A 145 -1.81 5.15 18.26
CA GLY A 145 -1.77 3.99 17.38
C GLY A 145 -0.34 3.44 17.19
N PHE A 146 0.00 2.41 17.98
CA PHE A 146 1.35 1.82 18.00
C PHE A 146 1.40 0.48 17.23
N GLY A 147 0.80 0.46 16.03
CA GLY A 147 0.87 -0.61 15.05
C GLY A 147 2.19 -0.59 14.26
N ASN A 148 2.19 -1.17 13.04
CA ASN A 148 3.40 -1.23 12.20
C ASN A 148 4.01 0.15 11.94
N ILE A 149 3.21 1.12 11.46
CA ILE A 149 3.68 2.48 11.13
C ILE A 149 4.11 3.21 12.41
N GLY A 150 3.27 3.21 13.46
CA GLY A 150 3.57 3.91 14.70
C GLY A 150 4.84 3.43 15.40
N ARG A 151 5.11 2.12 15.40
CA ARG A 151 6.37 1.55 15.90
C ARG A 151 7.57 2.02 15.10
N ASN A 152 7.48 1.98 13.77
CA ASN A 152 8.54 2.46 12.88
C ASN A 152 8.80 3.96 13.09
N PHE A 153 7.76 4.77 13.23
CA PHE A 153 7.89 6.20 13.53
C PHE A 153 8.52 6.43 14.91
N GLY A 154 8.02 5.74 15.95
CA GLY A 154 8.56 5.84 17.32
C GLY A 154 10.05 5.50 17.41
N GLN A 155 10.53 4.51 16.63
CA GLN A 155 11.96 4.18 16.54
C GLN A 155 12.78 5.34 15.96
N ARG A 156 12.25 6.02 14.91
CA ARG A 156 12.95 7.12 14.24
C ARG A 156 13.02 8.40 15.06
N VAL A 157 11.95 8.72 15.81
CA VAL A 157 11.93 9.92 16.66
C VAL A 157 12.71 9.72 17.96
N LYS A 158 13.05 8.49 18.32
CA LYS A 158 13.84 8.16 19.50
C LYS A 158 15.38 8.21 19.22
N ALA A 159 15.77 8.08 17.96
CA ALA A 159 17.18 8.12 17.52
C ALA A 159 17.76 9.58 17.49
#